data_2ac38ea1a19819bd819590d194c57414
#
_entry.id   2ac38ea1a19819bd819590d194c57414
#
_cell.length_a   1.000
_cell.length_b   1.000
_cell.length_c   1.000
_cell.angle_alpha   90.00
_cell.angle_beta   90.00
_cell.angle_gamma   90.00
#
_symmetry.space_group_name_H-M   'P 1'
#
loop_
_entity.id
_entity.type
_entity.pdbx_description
1 polymer ?
#
loop_
_entity_poly.entity_id
_entity_poly.type
_entity_poly.pdbx_seq_one_letter_code
_entity_poly.pdbx_strand_id
1 'polypeptide(L)'
;MDNYRSRGVPTAPNESIVCGELVDIGAGPDGMGSIWKVRVDDARDVGELPNFTRARVGETIMIYVHPEMRKEFKAGDTIEVNVSFQGDERGGAFFLMGEKVRKI
;
A
#
# COMPACT_ATOMS: atom_id res chain seq x y z
N MET A 1 -15.36 -15.39 -22.38
CA MET A 1 -14.12 -15.18 -21.95
C MET A 1 -13.91 -13.93 -21.17
N ASP A 2 -14.71 -13.04 -21.21
CA ASP A 2 -14.49 -11.84 -20.47
C ASP A 2 -14.94 -11.90 -19.07
N ASN A 3 -15.25 -13.08 -18.60
CA ASN A 3 -15.80 -13.21 -17.27
C ASN A 3 -14.88 -12.70 -16.19
N TYR A 4 -13.60 -12.88 -16.38
CA TYR A 4 -12.68 -12.43 -15.36
C TYR A 4 -12.72 -10.92 -15.22
N ARG A 5 -13.13 -10.22 -16.24
CA ARG A 5 -13.18 -8.78 -16.14
C ARG A 5 -14.36 -8.30 -15.36
N SER A 6 -15.44 -9.03 -15.38
CA SER A 6 -16.60 -8.61 -14.64
C SER A 6 -16.44 -8.83 -13.16
N ARG A 7 -15.37 -9.48 -12.75
CA ARG A 7 -15.12 -9.68 -11.33
C ARG A 7 -14.27 -8.62 -10.73
N GLY A 8 -14.34 -7.44 -11.24
CA GLY A 8 -13.55 -6.38 -10.68
C GLY A 8 -12.38 -6.09 -11.58
N VAL A 9 -12.63 -5.18 -12.50
CA VAL A 9 -11.57 -4.69 -13.35
C VAL A 9 -10.55 -4.02 -12.47
N PRO A 10 -9.28 -4.35 -12.61
CA PRO A 10 -8.27 -3.72 -11.78
C PRO A 10 -8.32 -2.22 -11.93
N THR A 11 -8.01 -1.53 -10.85
CA THR A 11 -7.84 -0.10 -10.88
C THR A 11 -6.78 0.24 -11.89
N ALA A 12 -6.97 1.34 -12.63
CA ALA A 12 -5.97 1.80 -13.58
C ALA A 12 -4.63 1.95 -12.88
N PRO A 13 -3.53 1.86 -13.63
CA PRO A 13 -2.21 2.00 -13.02
C PRO A 13 -2.13 3.26 -12.16
N ASN A 14 -1.62 3.08 -10.97
CA ASN A 14 -1.45 4.18 -10.05
C ASN A 14 -0.29 3.85 -9.12
N GLU A 15 0.30 4.88 -8.55
CA GLU A 15 1.38 4.69 -7.59
C GLU A 15 1.53 5.99 -6.82
N SER A 16 1.85 5.88 -5.56
CA SER A 16 2.11 7.04 -4.74
C SER A 16 3.18 6.70 -3.71
N ILE A 17 3.82 7.74 -3.18
CA ILE A 17 4.83 7.58 -2.15
C ILE A 17 4.23 8.09 -0.86
N VAL A 18 4.18 7.23 0.13
CA VAL A 18 3.66 7.56 1.46
C VAL A 18 4.83 7.67 2.43
N CYS A 19 4.87 8.77 3.15
CA CYS A 19 5.81 8.93 4.26
C CYS A 19 5.02 8.93 5.54
N GLY A 20 5.45 8.16 6.51
CA GLY A 20 4.72 8.12 7.76
C GLY A 20 5.28 7.11 8.73
N GLU A 21 4.57 6.94 9.81
CA GLU A 21 4.99 6.03 10.87
C GLU A 21 4.34 4.66 10.67
N LEU A 22 5.18 3.63 10.73
CA LEU A 22 4.70 2.25 10.73
C LEU A 22 4.14 1.99 12.11
N VAL A 23 2.82 1.94 12.21
CA VAL A 23 2.16 1.86 13.51
C VAL A 23 2.08 0.42 13.99
N ASP A 24 1.86 -0.50 13.08
CA ASP A 24 1.64 -1.90 13.46
C ASP A 24 1.94 -2.80 12.27
N ILE A 25 2.34 -4.02 12.56
CA ILE A 25 2.58 -5.06 11.57
C ILE A 25 1.81 -6.28 12.01
N GLY A 26 0.90 -6.74 11.18
CA GLY A 26 0.11 -7.94 11.45
C GLY A 26 0.28 -8.97 10.38
N ALA A 27 -0.30 -10.14 10.59
CA ALA A 27 -0.25 -11.20 9.61
C ALA A 27 -1.15 -10.87 8.43
N GLY A 28 -0.68 -11.24 7.24
CA GLY A 28 -1.47 -11.07 6.03
C GLY A 28 -2.58 -12.12 5.91
N PRO A 29 -3.38 -12.02 4.87
CA PRO A 29 -4.46 -12.97 4.65
C PRO A 29 -3.89 -14.39 4.52
N ASP A 30 -4.57 -15.34 5.15
CA ASP A 30 -4.18 -16.74 5.11
C ASP A 30 -2.75 -16.98 5.57
N GLY A 31 -2.24 -16.09 6.42
CA GLY A 31 -0.87 -16.23 6.90
C GLY A 31 0.19 -15.87 5.89
N MET A 32 -0.20 -15.30 4.76
CA MET A 32 0.76 -14.93 3.72
C MET A 32 1.07 -13.45 3.82
N GLY A 33 2.37 -13.13 3.83
CA GLY A 33 2.79 -11.74 3.88
C GLY A 33 2.40 -11.06 5.17
N SER A 34 2.28 -9.74 5.10
CA SER A 34 1.97 -8.92 6.27
C SER A 34 1.02 -7.81 5.90
N ILE A 35 0.33 -7.30 6.90
CA ILE A 35 -0.45 -6.08 6.76
C ILE A 35 0.22 -5.03 7.63
N TRP A 36 0.65 -3.95 7.01
CA TRP A 36 1.27 -2.84 7.71
C TRP A 36 0.24 -1.74 7.90
N LYS A 37 0.13 -1.21 9.11
CA LYS A 37 -0.68 -0.03 9.37
C LYS A 37 0.26 1.15 9.41
N VAL A 38 0.04 2.10 8.52
CA VAL A 38 0.92 3.25 8.38
C VAL A 38 0.10 4.51 8.52
N ARG A 39 0.50 5.39 9.45
CA ARG A 39 -0.12 6.70 9.57
C ARG A 39 0.51 7.60 8.51
N VAL A 40 -0.32 8.14 7.64
CA VAL A 40 0.15 8.91 6.51
C VAL A 40 0.43 10.33 6.93
N ASP A 41 1.70 10.73 6.92
CA ASP A 41 2.09 12.10 7.22
C ASP A 41 2.22 12.92 5.94
N ASP A 42 2.60 12.27 4.85
CA ASP A 42 2.75 12.94 3.56
C ASP A 42 2.50 11.93 2.45
N ALA A 43 1.95 12.40 1.35
CA ALA A 43 1.63 11.56 0.21
C ALA A 43 2.05 12.28 -1.05
N ARG A 44 3.01 11.70 -1.79
CA ARG A 44 3.58 12.34 -2.95
C ARG A 44 3.26 11.56 -4.21
N ASP A 45 3.17 12.30 -5.32
CA ASP A 45 2.90 11.69 -6.62
C ASP A 45 4.13 10.99 -7.15
N VAL A 46 3.89 9.99 -7.98
CA VAL A 46 4.94 9.33 -8.76
C VAL A 46 4.64 9.68 -10.22
N GLY A 47 5.46 10.57 -10.78
CA GLY A 47 5.22 11.04 -12.14
C GLY A 47 3.82 11.60 -12.27
N GLU A 48 3.12 11.15 -13.31
CA GLU A 48 1.75 11.61 -13.55
C GLU A 48 0.72 10.56 -13.18
N LEU A 49 1.13 9.55 -12.45
CA LEU A 49 0.19 8.50 -12.03
C LEU A 49 -0.75 9.02 -10.97
N PRO A 50 -1.99 8.53 -10.95
CA PRO A 50 -2.91 8.90 -9.89
C PRO A 50 -2.38 8.54 -8.52
N ASN A 51 -2.70 9.38 -7.55
CA ASN A 51 -2.26 9.20 -6.16
C ASN A 51 -3.49 9.01 -5.28
N PHE A 52 -3.76 7.76 -4.93
CA PHE A 52 -4.93 7.44 -4.12
C PHE A 52 -4.69 7.63 -2.62
N THR A 53 -3.48 8.04 -2.23
CA THR A 53 -3.19 8.26 -0.82
C THR A 53 -3.28 9.72 -0.43
N ARG A 54 -3.40 10.62 -1.40
CA ARG A 54 -3.42 12.05 -1.09
C ARG A 54 -4.55 12.42 -0.13
N ALA A 55 -5.72 11.83 -0.32
CA ALA A 55 -6.85 12.13 0.53
C ALA A 55 -6.77 11.43 1.87
N ARG A 56 -5.74 10.63 2.09
CA ARG A 56 -5.60 9.85 3.31
C ARG A 56 -4.55 10.43 4.26
N VAL A 57 -4.00 11.59 3.94
CA VAL A 57 -3.03 12.23 4.82
C VAL A 57 -3.71 12.50 6.16
N GLY A 58 -3.02 12.13 7.25
CA GLY A 58 -3.58 12.23 8.58
C GLY A 58 -4.30 10.97 9.05
N GLU A 59 -4.54 10.02 8.14
CA GLU A 59 -5.22 8.79 8.47
C GLU A 59 -4.23 7.64 8.49
N THR A 60 -4.67 6.52 9.06
CA THR A 60 -3.88 5.29 9.04
C THR A 60 -4.44 4.40 7.94
N ILE A 61 -3.56 3.95 7.06
CA ILE A 61 -3.95 3.05 5.97
C ILE A 61 -3.32 1.69 6.21
N MET A 62 -3.90 0.68 5.59
CA MET A 62 -3.36 -0.67 5.64
C MET A 62 -2.71 -0.98 4.30
N ILE A 63 -1.48 -1.50 4.36
CA ILE A 63 -0.71 -1.83 3.17
C ILE A 63 -0.38 -3.31 3.22
N TYR A 64 -0.77 -4.03 2.18
CA TYR A 64 -0.39 -5.43 2.08
C TYR A 64 1.06 -5.53 1.61
N VAL A 65 1.86 -6.30 2.34
CA VAL A 65 3.27 -6.52 2.03
C VAL A 65 3.43 -7.99 1.71
N HIS A 66 3.87 -8.29 0.49
CA HIS A 66 3.96 -9.67 0.03
C HIS A 66 5.04 -10.43 0.81
N PRO A 67 4.91 -11.77 0.87
CA PRO A 67 5.83 -12.55 1.71
C PRO A 67 7.26 -12.59 1.22
N GLU A 68 7.50 -12.15 0.00
CA GLU A 68 8.84 -12.16 -0.57
C GLU A 68 9.65 -10.93 -0.24
N MET A 69 9.05 -9.96 0.43
CA MET A 69 9.75 -8.75 0.81
C MET A 69 10.77 -9.08 1.88
N ARG A 70 12.02 -8.69 1.64
CA ARG A 70 13.13 -9.12 2.47
C ARG A 70 13.62 -8.11 3.49
N LYS A 71 13.26 -6.85 3.29
CA LYS A 71 13.70 -5.82 4.21
C LYS A 71 12.92 -5.92 5.51
N GLU A 72 13.57 -5.57 6.60
CA GLU A 72 12.97 -5.69 7.91
C GLU A 72 12.66 -4.32 8.49
N PHE A 73 11.45 -4.20 9.02
CA PHE A 73 10.98 -2.98 9.65
C PHE A 73 10.22 -3.36 10.90
N LYS A 74 10.02 -2.39 11.78
CA LYS A 74 9.26 -2.64 12.99
C LYS A 74 8.37 -1.47 13.31
N ALA A 75 7.36 -1.72 14.12
CA ALA A 75 6.46 -0.66 14.57
C ALA A 75 7.29 0.43 15.23
N GLY A 76 6.96 1.65 14.91
CA GLY A 76 7.68 2.82 15.38
C GLY A 76 8.63 3.39 14.34
N ASP A 77 8.97 2.62 13.32
CA ASP A 77 9.83 3.14 12.26
C ASP A 77 9.11 4.21 11.45
N THR A 78 9.83 5.23 11.06
CA THR A 78 9.34 6.19 10.09
C THR A 78 9.83 5.74 8.74
N ILE A 79 8.92 5.61 7.79
CA ILE A 79 9.24 5.00 6.52
C ILE A 79 8.74 5.83 5.35
N GLU A 80 9.35 5.59 4.21
CA GLU A 80 8.89 6.08 2.94
C GLU A 80 8.62 4.86 2.08
N VAL A 81 7.40 4.72 1.58
CA VAL A 81 6.97 3.49 0.90
C VAL A 81 6.17 3.83 -0.34
N ASN A 82 6.47 3.11 -1.42
CA ASN A 82 5.68 3.25 -2.65
C ASN A 82 4.57 2.23 -2.62
N VAL A 83 3.35 2.69 -2.86
CA VAL A 83 2.17 1.82 -2.82
C VAL A 83 1.31 2.04 -4.06
N SER A 84 0.53 1.03 -4.39
CA SER A 84 -0.50 1.18 -5.38
C SER A 84 -1.82 0.70 -4.80
N PHE A 85 -2.90 1.26 -5.30
CA PHE A 85 -4.23 0.87 -4.87
C PHE A 85 -4.80 -0.08 -5.92
N GLN A 86 -5.35 -1.18 -5.48
CA GLN A 86 -6.03 -2.12 -6.35
C GLN A 86 -7.38 -2.42 -5.76
N GLY A 87 -8.40 -2.32 -6.59
CA GLY A 87 -9.74 -2.55 -6.09
C GLY A 87 -10.75 -2.60 -7.20
N ASP A 88 -11.97 -2.80 -6.80
CA ASP A 88 -13.10 -2.81 -7.70
C ASP A 88 -14.23 -2.07 -7.02
N GLU A 89 -15.44 -2.20 -7.55
CA GLU A 89 -16.58 -1.47 -7.00
C GLU A 89 -16.91 -1.85 -5.58
N ARG A 90 -16.35 -2.94 -5.08
CA ARG A 90 -16.60 -3.36 -3.69
C ARG A 90 -15.55 -2.85 -2.73
N GLY A 91 -14.52 -2.19 -3.22
CA GLY A 91 -13.47 -1.67 -2.38
C GLY A 91 -12.12 -2.13 -2.87
N GLY A 92 -11.10 -1.93 -2.05
CA GLY A 92 -9.76 -2.29 -2.47
C GLY A 92 -8.78 -2.22 -1.33
N ALA A 93 -7.51 -2.31 -1.71
CA ALA A 93 -6.42 -2.31 -0.74
C ALA A 93 -5.19 -1.67 -1.36
N PHE A 94 -4.32 -1.18 -0.49
CA PHE A 94 -3.01 -0.69 -0.90
C PHE A 94 -2.02 -1.83 -0.85
N PHE A 95 -1.10 -1.85 -1.81
CA PHE A 95 -0.08 -2.88 -1.90
C PHE A 95 1.28 -2.24 -2.03
N LEU A 96 2.25 -2.79 -1.32
CA LEU A 96 3.64 -2.36 -1.47
C LEU A 96 4.09 -2.64 -2.89
N MET A 97 4.77 -1.67 -3.49
CA MET A 97 5.31 -1.82 -4.84
C MET A 97 6.71 -2.41 -4.74
N GLY A 98 6.83 -3.70 -5.11
CA GLY A 98 8.12 -4.37 -5.04
C GLY A 98 8.69 -4.33 -3.64
N GLU A 99 9.89 -3.81 -3.51
CA GLU A 99 10.50 -3.60 -2.20
C GLU A 99 10.84 -2.12 -2.02
N LYS A 100 10.04 -1.24 -2.59
CA LYS A 100 10.29 0.19 -2.55
C LYS A 100 9.85 0.76 -1.21
N VAL A 101 10.61 0.49 -0.20
CA VAL A 101 10.37 1.01 1.14
C VAL A 101 11.72 1.22 1.81
N ARG A 102 11.83 2.30 2.58
CA ARG A 102 13.05 2.59 3.33
C ARG A 102 12.71 3.37 4.58
N LYS A 103 13.60 3.27 5.56
CA LYS A 103 13.49 4.12 6.74
C LYS A 103 13.97 5.51 6.41
N ILE A 104 13.37 6.48 7.04
CA ILE A 104 13.81 7.87 6.92
C ILE A 104 14.01 8.47 8.29
#